data_7a5355454cd336cb722ce94190347d9b
#
_entry.id   7a5355454cd336cb722ce94190347d9b
#
_cell.length_a   1.000
_cell.length_b   1.000
_cell.length_c   1.000
_cell.angle_alpha   90.00
_cell.angle_beta   90.00
_cell.angle_gamma   90.00
#
_symmetry.space_group_name_H-M   'P 1'
#
loop_
_entity.id
_entity.type
_entity.pdbx_description
1 polymer ?
#
loop_
_entity_poly.entity_id
_entity_poly.type
_entity_poly.pdbx_seq_one_letter_code
_entity_poly.pdbx_strand_id
1 'polypeptide(L)'
;MVAPIKDSFSEQHFIEVSWNSGHVLYFFLFSYVLYKLIPSLNTLSMSRQYLYIGVVCLVIGACIELVQLFTHRSASLNDLVYNLAGGMAAVTFLSPGLTGLKHRKNILIYIPVFMLLAYGLWGPIGFVINSYLVNKNFPVINAFESSLEKQRWHGQATFDISTEKSSEGEFSFKIEFARGHYSSAKLRQMYADWVGYRKLLFDIYNNEDKSVQLIVSVYDSSDTNTKTNYANRFNRKLELQPGWNSINIELSEIKNGPKNRQLLMQDIAGMMFYAMRIKSPFTLYLDNIRLGD
;
A
#
# COMPACT_ATOMS: atom_id res chain seq x y z
N MET A 1 7.57 8.06 22.44
CA MET A 1 7.09 6.65 22.43
C MET A 1 6.01 6.61 21.35
N VAL A 2 6.28 5.98 20.21
CA VAL A 2 5.30 5.87 19.10
C VAL A 2 4.25 4.88 19.58
N ALA A 3 3.02 5.34 19.83
CA ALA A 3 1.91 4.43 20.12
C ALA A 3 1.74 3.49 18.91
N PRO A 4 1.68 2.18 19.09
CA PRO A 4 1.42 1.27 17.98
C PRO A 4 0.04 1.63 17.39
N ILE A 5 -0.03 1.70 16.06
CA ILE A 5 -1.32 1.79 15.36
C ILE A 5 -2.09 0.53 15.75
N LYS A 6 -2.99 0.68 16.71
CA LYS A 6 -3.85 -0.39 17.23
C LYS A 6 -5.05 -0.57 16.30
N ASP A 7 -4.79 -1.17 15.15
CA ASP A 7 -5.83 -1.29 14.14
C ASP A 7 -5.71 -2.68 13.53
N SER A 8 -6.70 -3.52 13.70
CA SER A 8 -6.76 -4.86 13.10
C SER A 8 -6.53 -4.80 11.59
N PHE A 9 -6.87 -3.68 10.98
CA PHE A 9 -6.68 -3.41 9.57
C PHE A 9 -5.21 -3.07 9.22
N SER A 10 -4.51 -2.28 10.05
CA SER A 10 -3.09 -2.00 9.84
C SER A 10 -2.24 -3.24 10.06
N GLU A 11 -2.61 -4.11 11.00
CA GLU A 11 -1.95 -5.41 11.20
C GLU A 11 -2.15 -6.32 9.99
N GLN A 12 -3.38 -6.45 9.47
CA GLN A 12 -3.65 -7.24 8.27
C GLN A 12 -2.90 -6.67 7.05
N HIS A 13 -2.89 -5.38 6.88
CA HIS A 13 -2.16 -4.75 5.78
C HIS A 13 -0.64 -4.91 5.94
N PHE A 14 -0.10 -4.77 7.16
CA PHE A 14 1.31 -5.06 7.43
C PHE A 14 1.68 -6.51 7.11
N ILE A 15 0.83 -7.47 7.51
CA ILE A 15 1.02 -8.88 7.19
C ILE A 15 0.99 -9.08 5.66
N GLU A 16 0.02 -8.49 4.96
CA GLU A 16 -0.12 -8.57 3.51
C GLU A 16 1.12 -8.02 2.79
N VAL A 17 1.60 -6.85 3.20
CA VAL A 17 2.81 -6.22 2.62
C VAL A 17 4.08 -6.96 2.99
N SER A 18 4.15 -7.51 4.21
CA SER A 18 5.31 -8.27 4.71
C SER A 18 5.36 -9.68 4.14
N TRP A 19 4.23 -10.21 3.65
CA TRP A 19 4.17 -11.55 3.08
C TRP A 19 5.12 -11.72 1.89
N ASN A 20 5.20 -10.71 1.03
CA ASN A 20 6.11 -10.70 -0.11
C ASN A 20 7.59 -10.76 0.34
N SER A 21 7.93 -10.07 1.43
CA SER A 21 9.26 -10.13 2.03
C SER A 21 9.55 -11.49 2.68
N GLY A 22 8.50 -12.21 3.09
CA GLY A 22 8.59 -13.59 3.56
C GLY A 22 9.19 -14.54 2.53
N HIS A 23 8.89 -14.33 1.24
CA HIS A 23 9.49 -15.09 0.14
C HIS A 23 11.01 -14.91 0.09
N VAL A 24 11.50 -13.67 0.25
CA VAL A 24 12.94 -13.38 0.27
C VAL A 24 13.62 -14.13 1.40
N LEU A 25 13.07 -14.05 2.62
CA LEU A 25 13.63 -14.70 3.80
C LEU A 25 13.57 -16.24 3.66
N TYR A 26 12.44 -16.77 3.22
CA TYR A 26 12.26 -18.22 3.03
C TYR A 26 13.29 -18.76 2.03
N PHE A 27 13.44 -18.17 0.86
CA PHE A 27 14.38 -18.65 -0.16
C PHE A 27 15.83 -18.39 0.21
N PHE A 28 16.13 -17.38 1.02
CA PHE A 28 17.45 -17.20 1.62
C PHE A 28 17.78 -18.37 2.56
N LEU A 29 16.90 -18.68 3.50
CA LEU A 29 17.07 -19.79 4.44
C LEU A 29 17.09 -21.16 3.75
N PHE A 30 16.20 -21.35 2.78
CA PHE A 30 16.17 -22.55 1.95
C PHE A 30 17.51 -22.75 1.24
N SER A 31 18.05 -21.74 0.58
CA SER A 31 19.35 -21.80 -0.08
C SER A 31 20.48 -22.02 0.91
N TYR A 32 20.43 -21.44 2.13
CA TYR A 32 21.37 -21.74 3.21
C TYR A 32 21.37 -23.23 3.55
N VAL A 33 20.20 -23.82 3.70
CA VAL A 33 20.06 -25.26 3.97
C VAL A 33 20.64 -26.08 2.82
N LEU A 34 20.39 -25.71 1.57
CA LEU A 34 20.99 -26.40 0.40
C LEU A 34 22.52 -26.37 0.44
N TYR A 35 23.13 -25.23 0.80
CA TYR A 35 24.59 -25.14 0.94
C TYR A 35 25.14 -26.07 2.04
N LYS A 36 24.36 -26.31 3.09
CA LYS A 36 24.74 -27.25 4.17
C LYS A 36 24.56 -28.71 3.77
N LEU A 37 23.49 -29.03 3.03
CA LEU A 37 23.17 -30.40 2.63
C LEU A 37 23.97 -30.85 1.41
N ILE A 38 24.41 -29.94 0.54
CA ILE A 38 25.12 -30.23 -0.70
C ILE A 38 26.48 -29.51 -0.70
N PRO A 39 27.49 -30.01 0.05
CA PRO A 39 28.79 -29.35 0.17
C PRO A 39 29.50 -29.13 -1.17
N SER A 40 29.21 -29.95 -2.20
CA SER A 40 29.75 -29.80 -3.55
C SER A 40 29.35 -28.45 -4.20
N LEU A 41 28.27 -27.80 -3.77
CA LEU A 41 27.92 -26.45 -4.25
C LEU A 41 29.02 -25.45 -3.94
N ASN A 42 29.69 -25.59 -2.79
CA ASN A 42 30.76 -24.70 -2.37
C ASN A 42 32.02 -24.82 -3.26
N THR A 43 32.16 -25.89 -4.02
CA THR A 43 33.31 -26.13 -4.92
C THR A 43 33.06 -25.60 -6.34
N LEU A 44 31.81 -25.23 -6.65
CA LEU A 44 31.46 -24.66 -7.95
C LEU A 44 31.97 -23.21 -8.08
N SER A 45 32.22 -22.79 -9.33
CA SER A 45 32.43 -21.36 -9.61
C SER A 45 31.19 -20.54 -9.24
N MET A 46 31.38 -19.29 -8.84
CA MET A 46 30.27 -18.41 -8.45
C MET A 46 29.13 -18.35 -9.49
N SER A 47 29.46 -18.21 -10.76
CA SER A 47 28.46 -18.17 -11.84
C SER A 47 27.60 -19.45 -11.86
N ARG A 48 28.22 -20.61 -11.63
CA ARG A 48 27.49 -21.88 -11.53
C ARG A 48 26.64 -21.98 -10.27
N GLN A 49 27.10 -21.42 -9.14
CA GLN A 49 26.31 -21.35 -7.91
C GLN A 49 25.06 -20.48 -8.12
N TYR A 50 25.21 -19.28 -8.72
CA TYR A 50 24.07 -18.42 -9.05
C TYR A 50 23.09 -19.11 -10.02
N LEU A 51 23.61 -19.78 -11.05
CA LEU A 51 22.78 -20.50 -12.00
C LEU A 51 22.00 -21.63 -11.32
N TYR A 52 22.70 -22.48 -10.54
CA TYR A 52 22.07 -23.62 -9.85
C TYR A 52 21.00 -23.16 -8.86
N ILE A 53 21.37 -22.26 -7.94
CA ILE A 53 20.42 -21.74 -6.94
C ILE A 53 19.28 -20.98 -7.60
N GLY A 54 19.56 -20.17 -8.63
CA GLY A 54 18.53 -19.45 -9.37
C GLY A 54 17.51 -20.39 -10.03
N VAL A 55 17.98 -21.44 -10.70
CA VAL A 55 17.08 -22.45 -11.32
C VAL A 55 16.26 -23.18 -10.25
N VAL A 56 16.88 -23.59 -9.14
CA VAL A 56 16.17 -24.26 -8.05
C VAL A 56 15.11 -23.34 -7.44
N CYS A 57 15.43 -22.07 -7.19
CA CYS A 57 14.48 -21.10 -6.67
C CYS A 57 13.31 -20.87 -7.63
N LEU A 58 13.58 -20.78 -8.94
CA LEU A 58 12.52 -20.63 -9.95
C LEU A 58 11.61 -21.85 -10.03
N VAL A 59 12.18 -23.07 -10.04
CA VAL A 59 11.38 -24.29 -10.11
C VAL A 59 10.51 -24.46 -8.89
N ILE A 60 11.08 -24.31 -7.69
CA ILE A 60 10.32 -24.44 -6.43
C ILE A 60 9.31 -23.31 -6.31
N GLY A 61 9.69 -22.07 -6.64
CA GLY A 61 8.78 -20.94 -6.67
C GLY A 61 7.60 -21.18 -7.60
N ALA A 62 7.84 -21.64 -8.82
CA ALA A 62 6.77 -21.97 -9.77
C ALA A 62 5.85 -23.10 -9.26
N CYS A 63 6.41 -24.12 -8.58
CA CYS A 63 5.61 -25.15 -7.94
C CYS A 63 4.71 -24.58 -6.81
N ILE A 64 5.23 -23.66 -6.00
CA ILE A 64 4.45 -22.99 -4.96
C ILE A 64 3.31 -22.18 -5.58
N GLU A 65 3.60 -21.39 -6.61
CA GLU A 65 2.59 -20.61 -7.35
C GLU A 65 1.49 -21.50 -7.95
N LEU A 66 1.86 -22.64 -8.53
CA LEU A 66 0.89 -23.61 -9.04
C LEU A 66 -0.02 -24.16 -7.94
N VAL A 67 0.53 -24.47 -6.75
CA VAL A 67 -0.26 -24.92 -5.59
C VAL A 67 -1.20 -23.81 -5.12
N GLN A 68 -0.74 -22.55 -5.14
CA GLN A 68 -1.55 -21.39 -4.74
C GLN A 68 -2.77 -21.17 -5.64
N LEU A 69 -2.67 -21.47 -6.94
CA LEU A 69 -3.83 -21.43 -7.86
C LEU A 69 -4.97 -22.35 -7.41
N PHE A 70 -4.66 -23.49 -6.78
CA PHE A 70 -5.68 -24.41 -6.25
C PHE A 70 -6.30 -23.92 -4.93
N THR A 71 -5.67 -22.95 -4.24
CA THR A 71 -6.14 -22.39 -2.97
C THR A 71 -6.82 -21.02 -3.12
N HIS A 72 -7.26 -20.67 -4.34
CA HIS A 72 -7.89 -19.40 -4.68
C HIS A 72 -7.03 -18.15 -4.40
N ARG A 73 -5.71 -18.29 -4.39
CA ARG A 73 -4.74 -17.18 -4.40
C ARG A 73 -4.32 -16.89 -5.84
N SER A 74 -4.12 -15.61 -6.13
CA SER A 74 -3.58 -15.20 -7.43
C SER A 74 -2.08 -15.47 -7.49
N ALA A 75 -1.62 -16.24 -8.47
CA ALA A 75 -0.20 -16.38 -8.75
C ALA A 75 0.40 -15.02 -9.14
N SER A 76 1.58 -14.71 -8.63
CA SER A 76 2.25 -13.44 -8.84
C SER A 76 3.65 -13.63 -9.41
N LEU A 77 3.93 -13.00 -10.56
CA LEU A 77 5.30 -12.95 -11.10
C LEU A 77 6.27 -12.25 -10.15
N ASN A 78 5.78 -11.33 -9.32
CA ASN A 78 6.61 -10.66 -8.31
C ASN A 78 7.15 -11.65 -7.28
N ASP A 79 6.37 -12.68 -6.91
CA ASP A 79 6.80 -13.69 -5.95
C ASP A 79 7.99 -14.51 -6.47
N LEU A 80 8.06 -14.76 -7.78
CA LEU A 80 9.24 -15.36 -8.43
C LEU A 80 10.48 -14.45 -8.32
N VAL A 81 10.30 -13.14 -8.45
CA VAL A 81 11.39 -12.17 -8.28
C VAL A 81 11.88 -12.17 -6.82
N TYR A 82 10.99 -12.21 -5.84
CA TYR A 82 11.33 -12.30 -4.42
C TYR A 82 12.05 -13.60 -4.08
N ASN A 83 11.63 -14.72 -4.66
CA ASN A 83 12.28 -16.02 -4.52
C ASN A 83 13.73 -15.99 -5.03
N LEU A 84 13.93 -15.41 -6.23
CA LEU A 84 15.26 -15.20 -6.77
C LEU A 84 16.11 -14.27 -5.92
N ALA A 85 15.52 -13.17 -5.41
CA ALA A 85 16.23 -12.24 -4.55
C ALA A 85 16.80 -12.92 -3.30
N GLY A 86 16.00 -13.76 -2.64
CA GLY A 86 16.43 -14.55 -1.48
C GLY A 86 17.55 -15.54 -1.83
N GLY A 87 17.39 -16.32 -2.90
CA GLY A 87 18.39 -17.29 -3.35
C GLY A 87 19.72 -16.64 -3.75
N MET A 88 19.67 -15.54 -4.51
CA MET A 88 20.86 -14.79 -4.92
C MET A 88 21.58 -14.14 -3.74
N ALA A 89 20.82 -13.61 -2.76
CA ALA A 89 21.39 -13.10 -1.53
C ALA A 89 22.15 -14.22 -0.77
N ALA A 90 21.58 -15.44 -0.68
CA ALA A 90 22.26 -16.55 -0.04
C ALA A 90 23.59 -16.90 -0.75
N VAL A 91 23.63 -16.95 -2.10
CA VAL A 91 24.88 -17.14 -2.83
C VAL A 91 25.89 -16.07 -2.50
N THR A 92 25.44 -14.79 -2.49
CA THR A 92 26.31 -13.64 -2.23
C THR A 92 26.93 -13.68 -0.85
N PHE A 93 26.17 -14.04 0.18
CA PHE A 93 26.65 -13.99 1.58
C PHE A 93 27.29 -15.30 2.03
N LEU A 94 26.98 -16.45 1.40
CA LEU A 94 27.40 -17.77 1.87
C LEU A 94 28.50 -18.37 1.02
N SER A 95 28.70 -17.92 -0.22
CA SER A 95 29.73 -18.50 -1.08
C SER A 95 31.13 -18.22 -0.55
N PRO A 96 31.96 -19.28 -0.32
CA PRO A 96 33.34 -19.11 0.14
C PRO A 96 34.22 -18.24 -0.75
N GLY A 97 33.87 -18.18 -2.05
CA GLY A 97 34.58 -17.35 -3.03
C GLY A 97 34.47 -15.83 -2.77
N LEU A 98 33.49 -15.38 -2.01
CA LEU A 98 33.27 -13.96 -1.67
C LEU A 98 33.75 -13.55 -0.28
N THR A 99 33.96 -14.51 0.62
CA THR A 99 34.35 -14.23 2.01
C THR A 99 35.84 -13.84 2.15
N GLY A 100 36.65 -13.96 1.08
CA GLY A 100 38.07 -13.60 1.09
C GLY A 100 38.32 -12.12 0.76
N LEU A 101 39.19 -11.46 1.54
CA LEU A 101 39.57 -10.03 1.42
C LEU A 101 40.11 -9.62 0.05
N LYS A 102 40.42 -10.55 -0.86
CA LYS A 102 40.89 -10.30 -2.24
C LYS A 102 39.79 -9.81 -3.20
N HIS A 103 38.53 -9.80 -2.81
CA HIS A 103 37.40 -9.57 -3.71
C HIS A 103 36.83 -8.13 -3.71
N ARG A 104 37.59 -7.13 -3.23
CA ARG A 104 37.23 -5.70 -3.38
C ARG A 104 36.92 -5.28 -4.83
N LYS A 105 37.34 -6.05 -5.82
CA LYS A 105 37.05 -5.77 -7.24
C LYS A 105 35.65 -6.19 -7.72
N ASN A 106 34.89 -6.96 -6.92
CA ASN A 106 33.62 -7.51 -7.34
C ASN A 106 32.40 -6.81 -6.70
N ILE A 107 32.56 -5.54 -6.29
CA ILE A 107 31.44 -4.74 -5.76
C ILE A 107 30.24 -4.71 -6.69
N LEU A 108 30.49 -4.82 -8.01
CA LEU A 108 29.43 -4.90 -9.04
C LEU A 108 28.51 -6.09 -8.90
N ILE A 109 28.95 -7.18 -8.26
CA ILE A 109 28.09 -8.38 -8.03
C ILE A 109 27.09 -8.13 -6.91
N TYR A 110 27.47 -7.31 -5.92
CA TYR A 110 26.59 -7.00 -4.79
C TYR A 110 25.45 -6.03 -5.18
N ILE A 111 25.70 -5.14 -6.15
CA ILE A 111 24.73 -4.12 -6.56
C ILE A 111 23.37 -4.74 -6.98
N PRO A 112 23.31 -5.70 -7.93
CA PRO A 112 22.02 -6.31 -8.32
C PRO A 112 21.32 -7.00 -7.15
N VAL A 113 22.09 -7.67 -6.27
CA VAL A 113 21.51 -8.36 -5.12
C VAL A 113 20.94 -7.36 -4.12
N PHE A 114 21.66 -6.26 -3.82
CA PHE A 114 21.13 -5.20 -2.97
C PHE A 114 19.91 -4.52 -3.58
N MET A 115 19.87 -4.32 -4.89
CA MET A 115 18.70 -3.77 -5.58
C MET A 115 17.49 -4.70 -5.45
N LEU A 116 17.68 -6.01 -5.62
CA LEU A 116 16.61 -7.01 -5.45
C LEU A 116 16.14 -7.09 -4.00
N LEU A 117 17.04 -7.03 -3.02
CA LEU A 117 16.67 -7.00 -1.59
C LEU A 117 15.93 -5.71 -1.24
N ALA A 118 16.40 -4.57 -1.72
CA ALA A 118 15.72 -3.28 -1.53
C ALA A 118 14.32 -3.31 -2.13
N TYR A 119 14.15 -3.89 -3.32
CA TYR A 119 12.84 -4.10 -3.95
C TYR A 119 11.94 -4.99 -3.09
N GLY A 120 12.45 -6.14 -2.60
CA GLY A 120 11.70 -7.07 -1.77
C GLY A 120 11.30 -6.52 -0.40
N LEU A 121 12.09 -5.60 0.16
CA LEU A 121 11.85 -4.98 1.46
C LEU A 121 11.12 -3.62 1.36
N TRP A 122 10.92 -3.12 0.13
CA TRP A 122 10.31 -1.81 -0.08
C TRP A 122 8.90 -1.68 0.54
N GLY A 123 8.09 -2.72 0.42
CA GLY A 123 6.74 -2.75 0.96
C GLY A 123 6.70 -2.53 2.49
N PRO A 124 7.32 -3.40 3.31
CA PRO A 124 7.37 -3.23 4.76
C PRO A 124 8.02 -1.91 5.20
N ILE A 125 9.12 -1.51 4.55
CA ILE A 125 9.79 -0.24 4.85
C ILE A 125 8.85 0.93 4.55
N GLY A 126 8.21 0.94 3.39
CA GLY A 126 7.22 1.96 3.01
C GLY A 126 6.06 2.03 4.00
N PHE A 127 5.56 0.86 4.46
CA PHE A 127 4.53 0.80 5.49
C PHE A 127 4.98 1.45 6.80
N VAL A 128 6.17 1.13 7.29
CA VAL A 128 6.71 1.70 8.54
C VAL A 128 6.90 3.22 8.41
N ILE A 129 7.47 3.68 7.29
CA ILE A 129 7.66 5.11 7.03
C ILE A 129 6.31 5.82 6.98
N ASN A 130 5.33 5.29 6.24
CA ASN A 130 3.98 5.85 6.16
C ASN A 130 3.31 5.89 7.54
N SER A 131 3.43 4.84 8.35
CA SER A 131 2.90 4.82 9.70
C SER A 131 3.50 5.91 10.58
N TYR A 132 4.82 6.12 10.48
CA TYR A 132 5.49 7.20 11.18
C TYR A 132 5.00 8.59 10.72
N LEU A 133 4.89 8.81 9.40
CA LEU A 133 4.43 10.08 8.84
C LEU A 133 2.97 10.39 9.20
N VAL A 134 2.10 9.39 9.15
CA VAL A 134 0.70 9.52 9.57
C VAL A 134 0.61 10.01 11.02
N ASN A 135 1.37 9.38 11.94
CA ASN A 135 1.37 9.79 13.35
C ASN A 135 1.97 11.19 13.55
N LYS A 136 3.03 11.51 12.82
CA LYS A 136 3.73 12.80 12.95
C LYS A 136 2.89 13.97 12.43
N ASN A 137 2.17 13.77 11.33
CA ASN A 137 1.44 14.84 10.64
C ASN A 137 0.01 15.01 11.17
N PHE A 138 -0.49 14.07 11.98
CA PHE A 138 -1.83 14.19 12.55
C PHE A 138 -1.99 15.51 13.30
N PRO A 139 -3.09 16.27 13.12
CA PRO A 139 -4.38 15.89 12.54
C PRO A 139 -4.51 16.00 11.00
N VAL A 140 -3.42 16.30 10.27
CA VAL A 140 -3.43 16.19 8.82
C VAL A 140 -3.42 14.70 8.45
N ILE A 141 -4.49 14.25 7.79
CA ILE A 141 -4.67 12.86 7.37
C ILE A 141 -3.88 12.61 6.09
N ASN A 142 -3.96 13.54 5.13
CA ASN A 142 -3.24 13.46 3.85
C ASN A 142 -3.08 14.84 3.23
N ALA A 143 -1.84 15.27 3.06
CA ALA A 143 -1.49 16.54 2.39
C ALA A 143 -0.99 16.34 0.95
N PHE A 144 -0.69 15.09 0.56
CA PHE A 144 -0.18 14.68 -0.75
C PHE A 144 1.21 15.23 -1.12
N GLU A 145 1.94 15.82 -0.16
CA GLU A 145 3.27 16.39 -0.36
C GLU A 145 4.39 15.32 -0.48
N SER A 146 4.04 14.04 -0.37
CA SER A 146 4.96 12.92 -0.52
C SER A 146 4.37 11.84 -1.44
N SER A 147 5.18 11.35 -2.38
CA SER A 147 4.81 10.19 -3.22
C SER A 147 4.51 8.92 -2.41
N LEU A 148 5.01 8.82 -1.18
CA LEU A 148 4.68 7.72 -0.26
C LEU A 148 3.23 7.75 0.18
N GLU A 149 2.60 8.91 0.25
CA GLU A 149 1.20 9.04 0.62
C GLU A 149 0.25 8.37 -0.39
N LYS A 150 0.63 8.35 -1.67
CA LYS A 150 -0.10 7.62 -2.71
C LYS A 150 -0.21 6.12 -2.41
N GLN A 151 0.81 5.52 -1.79
CA GLN A 151 0.82 4.08 -1.49
C GLN A 151 -0.29 3.65 -0.52
N ARG A 152 -0.87 4.59 0.23
CA ARG A 152 -2.00 4.34 1.14
C ARG A 152 -3.35 4.26 0.40
N TRP A 153 -3.37 4.65 -0.87
CA TRP A 153 -4.58 4.72 -1.69
C TRP A 153 -4.73 3.50 -2.58
N HIS A 154 -5.94 2.96 -2.64
CA HIS A 154 -6.31 1.81 -3.46
C HIS A 154 -7.68 2.05 -4.09
N GLY A 155 -7.96 1.40 -5.20
CA GLY A 155 -9.28 1.51 -5.81
C GLY A 155 -9.30 1.17 -7.29
N GLN A 156 -10.44 1.46 -7.91
CA GLN A 156 -10.68 1.21 -9.34
C GLN A 156 -10.48 2.46 -10.18
N ALA A 157 -10.44 3.65 -9.56
CA ALA A 157 -10.06 4.87 -10.23
C ALA A 157 -8.55 4.86 -10.54
N THR A 158 -8.15 5.53 -11.60
CA THR A 158 -6.73 5.85 -11.82
C THR A 158 -6.39 7.07 -10.99
N PHE A 159 -5.25 7.05 -10.31
CA PHE A 159 -4.85 8.19 -9.49
C PHE A 159 -3.34 8.35 -9.41
N ASP A 160 -2.89 9.60 -9.27
CA ASP A 160 -1.48 9.95 -9.07
C ASP A 160 -1.35 11.27 -8.29
N ILE A 161 -0.13 11.54 -7.81
CA ILE A 161 0.24 12.85 -7.27
C ILE A 161 0.47 13.80 -8.45
N SER A 162 -0.05 15.02 -8.35
CA SER A 162 -0.03 16.00 -9.45
C SER A 162 0.26 17.39 -8.93
N THR A 163 0.99 18.17 -9.72
CA THR A 163 1.26 19.61 -9.52
C THR A 163 0.31 20.51 -10.31
N GLU A 164 -0.66 19.94 -11.05
CA GLU A 164 -1.54 20.72 -11.93
C GLU A 164 -2.49 21.63 -11.14
N LYS A 165 -2.99 21.16 -10.01
CA LYS A 165 -3.93 21.87 -9.12
C LYS A 165 -3.63 21.49 -7.68
N SER A 166 -3.30 22.45 -6.82
CA SER A 166 -3.19 22.25 -5.37
C SER A 166 -3.93 23.37 -4.64
N SER A 167 -4.53 23.08 -3.50
CA SER A 167 -5.15 24.08 -2.61
C SER A 167 -4.17 24.52 -1.53
N GLU A 168 -3.26 23.63 -1.12
CA GLU A 168 -2.20 23.88 -0.15
C GLU A 168 -0.94 23.15 -0.63
N GLY A 169 0.25 23.72 -0.39
CA GLY A 169 1.51 23.13 -0.82
C GLY A 169 1.74 23.12 -2.33
N GLU A 170 2.46 22.12 -2.83
CA GLU A 170 2.83 21.99 -4.24
C GLU A 170 2.05 20.90 -4.97
N PHE A 171 1.51 19.92 -4.25
CA PHE A 171 0.93 18.71 -4.83
C PHE A 171 -0.51 18.49 -4.38
N SER A 172 -1.23 17.73 -5.15
CA SER A 172 -2.56 17.21 -4.84
C SER A 172 -2.73 15.79 -5.40
N PHE A 173 -3.83 15.16 -5.09
CA PHE A 173 -4.17 13.82 -5.54
C PHE A 173 -5.14 13.87 -6.73
N LYS A 174 -4.61 13.70 -7.94
CA LYS A 174 -5.39 13.59 -9.16
C LYS A 174 -6.10 12.25 -9.21
N ILE A 175 -7.41 12.25 -9.37
CA ILE A 175 -8.25 11.06 -9.45
C ILE A 175 -9.06 11.10 -10.75
N GLU A 176 -8.89 10.10 -11.60
CA GLU A 176 -9.59 9.94 -12.86
C GLU A 176 -10.64 8.83 -12.74
N PHE A 177 -11.89 9.20 -12.82
CA PHE A 177 -13.03 8.30 -12.76
C PHE A 177 -13.44 7.88 -14.17
N ALA A 178 -13.19 6.62 -14.51
CA ALA A 178 -13.57 6.08 -15.80
C ALA A 178 -15.08 5.84 -15.91
N ARG A 179 -15.62 5.88 -17.14
CA ARG A 179 -17.01 5.50 -17.42
C ARG A 179 -17.29 4.10 -16.89
N GLY A 180 -18.41 3.93 -16.17
CA GLY A 180 -18.78 2.63 -15.62
C GLY A 180 -19.82 2.69 -14.52
N HIS A 181 -20.12 1.55 -13.96
CA HIS A 181 -21.09 1.44 -12.86
C HIS A 181 -20.58 1.98 -11.54
N TYR A 182 -19.27 1.83 -11.30
CA TYR A 182 -18.63 2.17 -10.03
C TYR A 182 -17.13 2.42 -10.25
N SER A 183 -16.59 3.45 -9.62
CA SER A 183 -15.17 3.71 -9.55
C SER A 183 -14.85 4.38 -8.21
N SER A 184 -13.71 4.07 -7.61
CA SER A 184 -13.36 4.52 -6.25
C SER A 184 -11.87 4.74 -6.04
N ALA A 185 -11.54 5.68 -5.16
CA ALA A 185 -10.26 5.84 -4.50
C ALA A 185 -10.47 5.72 -2.99
N LYS A 186 -9.74 4.82 -2.34
CA LYS A 186 -9.90 4.44 -0.95
C LYS A 186 -8.59 4.63 -0.20
N LEU A 187 -8.61 5.42 0.85
CA LEU A 187 -7.51 5.59 1.81
C LEU A 187 -7.66 4.52 2.90
N ARG A 188 -6.61 3.77 3.16
CA ARG A 188 -6.63 2.66 4.13
C ARG A 188 -5.76 2.92 5.35
N GLN A 189 -4.52 3.32 5.18
CA GLN A 189 -3.59 3.54 6.28
C GLN A 189 -3.69 4.98 6.76
N MET A 190 -4.37 5.21 7.89
CA MET A 190 -4.59 6.53 8.46
C MET A 190 -4.61 6.46 9.98
N TYR A 191 -4.51 7.60 10.68
CA TYR A 191 -4.66 7.64 12.12
C TYR A 191 -6.11 7.34 12.49
N ALA A 192 -6.31 6.36 13.37
CA ALA A 192 -7.63 5.79 13.63
C ALA A 192 -8.47 6.58 14.63
N ASP A 193 -7.82 7.26 15.60
CA ASP A 193 -8.52 7.97 16.68
C ASP A 193 -8.84 9.42 16.29
N TRP A 194 -10.13 9.66 16.02
CA TRP A 194 -10.67 10.98 15.68
C TRP A 194 -11.39 11.65 16.85
N VAL A 195 -11.30 11.07 18.05
CA VAL A 195 -11.92 11.64 19.26
C VAL A 195 -11.25 12.97 19.61
N GLY A 196 -12.07 13.96 20.00
CA GLY A 196 -11.60 15.31 20.36
C GLY A 196 -11.65 16.32 19.22
N TYR A 197 -11.81 15.89 17.98
CA TYR A 197 -12.04 16.77 16.83
C TYR A 197 -13.53 16.92 16.53
N ARG A 198 -13.87 17.98 15.78
CA ARG A 198 -15.27 18.28 15.44
C ARG A 198 -15.57 18.09 13.97
N LYS A 199 -14.60 18.30 13.09
CA LYS A 199 -14.80 18.40 11.65
C LYS A 199 -13.80 17.55 10.86
N LEU A 200 -14.26 17.00 9.75
CA LEU A 200 -13.44 16.50 8.68
C LEU A 200 -13.45 17.55 7.55
N LEU A 201 -12.26 18.02 7.18
CA LEU A 201 -12.04 19.07 6.20
C LEU A 201 -11.22 18.52 5.05
N PHE A 202 -11.56 18.89 3.80
CA PHE A 202 -10.75 18.61 2.62
C PHE A 202 -11.18 19.49 1.46
N ASP A 203 -10.30 19.68 0.50
CA ASP A 203 -10.55 20.48 -0.70
C ASP A 203 -10.59 19.56 -1.92
N ILE A 204 -11.56 19.82 -2.84
CA ILE A 204 -11.68 19.09 -4.09
C ILE A 204 -11.81 20.09 -5.24
N TYR A 205 -10.91 19.99 -6.23
CA TYR A 205 -11.06 20.71 -7.49
C TYR A 205 -11.79 19.83 -8.50
N ASN A 206 -12.92 20.30 -9.00
CA ASN A 206 -13.64 19.70 -10.12
C ASN A 206 -13.10 20.28 -11.44
N ASN A 207 -12.46 19.44 -12.25
CA ASN A 207 -11.84 19.85 -13.52
C ASN A 207 -12.83 19.89 -14.69
N GLU A 208 -14.10 19.60 -14.45
CA GLU A 208 -15.14 19.61 -15.48
C GLU A 208 -15.86 20.96 -15.53
N ASP A 209 -16.43 21.31 -16.68
CA ASP A 209 -17.23 22.53 -16.86
C ASP A 209 -18.65 22.45 -16.26
N LYS A 210 -19.00 21.32 -15.66
CA LYS A 210 -20.30 21.04 -15.03
C LYS A 210 -20.16 20.41 -13.67
N SER A 211 -21.22 20.47 -12.87
CA SER A 211 -21.23 19.79 -11.58
C SER A 211 -21.09 18.26 -11.75
N VAL A 212 -20.35 17.64 -10.84
CA VAL A 212 -20.21 16.18 -10.74
C VAL A 212 -20.62 15.68 -9.38
N GLN A 213 -21.19 14.48 -9.32
CA GLN A 213 -21.53 13.83 -8.07
C GLN A 213 -20.39 12.91 -7.60
N LEU A 214 -19.99 13.10 -6.37
CA LEU A 214 -19.04 12.24 -5.68
C LEU A 214 -19.66 11.79 -4.35
N ILE A 215 -19.31 10.60 -3.88
CA ILE A 215 -19.71 10.13 -2.55
C ILE A 215 -18.45 9.99 -1.71
N VAL A 216 -18.44 10.63 -0.54
CA VAL A 216 -17.45 10.37 0.51
C VAL A 216 -18.05 9.37 1.50
N SER A 217 -17.25 8.38 1.87
CA SER A 217 -17.62 7.34 2.84
C SER A 217 -16.54 7.20 3.89
N VAL A 218 -16.94 7.06 5.15
CA VAL A 218 -16.04 6.80 6.29
C VAL A 218 -16.55 5.56 7.01
N TYR A 219 -15.64 4.70 7.43
CA TYR A 219 -15.96 3.45 8.12
C TYR A 219 -14.92 3.13 9.20
N ASP A 220 -15.35 2.40 10.21
CA ASP A 220 -14.51 1.91 11.30
C ASP A 220 -14.11 0.43 11.10
N SER A 221 -13.29 -0.10 12.00
CA SER A 221 -12.77 -1.47 11.92
C SER A 221 -13.86 -2.55 11.94
N SER A 222 -15.01 -2.29 12.53
CA SER A 222 -16.12 -3.26 12.58
C SER A 222 -16.75 -3.54 11.22
N ASP A 223 -16.49 -2.70 10.20
CA ASP A 223 -16.96 -2.92 8.82
C ASP A 223 -15.94 -3.69 7.94
N THR A 224 -14.75 -3.95 8.41
CA THR A 224 -13.68 -4.60 7.63
C THR A 224 -13.93 -6.09 7.41
N ASN A 225 -14.62 -6.77 8.32
CA ASN A 225 -14.82 -8.21 8.34
C ASN A 225 -16.14 -8.69 7.72
N THR A 226 -17.03 -7.80 7.29
CA THR A 226 -18.32 -8.16 6.70
C THR A 226 -18.35 -7.78 5.22
N LYS A 227 -19.16 -8.53 4.42
CA LYS A 227 -19.50 -8.11 3.05
C LYS A 227 -19.91 -6.64 3.11
N THR A 228 -19.18 -5.79 2.40
CA THR A 228 -19.29 -4.32 2.35
C THR A 228 -20.74 -3.87 2.46
N ASN A 229 -21.17 -3.48 3.64
CA ASN A 229 -22.56 -3.04 3.85
C ASN A 229 -22.60 -1.52 3.87
N TYR A 230 -23.11 -0.93 2.79
CA TYR A 230 -23.32 0.52 2.66
C TYR A 230 -24.04 1.12 3.88
N ALA A 231 -24.95 0.37 4.50
CA ALA A 231 -25.72 0.81 5.66
C ALA A 231 -24.90 0.92 6.96
N ASN A 232 -23.73 0.28 7.03
CA ASN A 232 -22.85 0.29 8.20
C ASN A 232 -21.82 1.41 8.18
N ARG A 233 -21.82 2.25 7.14
CA ARG A 233 -20.87 3.33 6.92
C ARG A 233 -21.54 4.69 6.93
N PHE A 234 -20.77 5.72 7.23
CA PHE A 234 -21.15 7.06 6.84
C PHE A 234 -21.02 7.19 5.31
N ASN A 235 -22.01 7.78 4.66
CA ASN A 235 -21.98 8.06 3.24
C ASN A 235 -22.69 9.40 2.97
N ARG A 236 -21.95 10.34 2.38
CA ARG A 236 -22.48 11.65 2.00
C ARG A 236 -22.26 11.90 0.51
N LYS A 237 -23.33 12.26 -0.19
CA LYS A 237 -23.26 12.72 -1.57
C LYS A 237 -22.80 14.18 -1.58
N LEU A 238 -21.81 14.46 -2.37
CA LEU A 238 -21.31 15.80 -2.66
C LEU A 238 -21.66 16.15 -4.10
N GLU A 239 -22.16 17.34 -4.31
CA GLU A 239 -22.32 17.93 -5.64
C GLU A 239 -21.24 18.99 -5.83
N LEU A 240 -20.21 18.62 -6.56
CA LEU A 240 -19.01 19.43 -6.75
C LEU A 240 -19.22 20.37 -7.92
N GLN A 241 -19.21 21.68 -7.66
CA GLN A 241 -19.24 22.71 -8.71
C GLN A 241 -17.90 22.76 -9.46
N PRO A 242 -17.85 23.26 -10.69
CA PRO A 242 -16.58 23.51 -11.39
C PRO A 242 -15.61 24.33 -10.55
N GLY A 243 -14.33 23.95 -10.54
CA GLY A 243 -13.30 24.59 -9.72
C GLY A 243 -13.21 24.03 -8.29
N TRP A 244 -12.67 24.85 -7.38
CA TRP A 244 -12.44 24.46 -6.00
C TRP A 244 -13.73 24.38 -5.16
N ASN A 245 -13.85 23.29 -4.41
CA ASN A 245 -14.93 23.03 -3.45
C ASN A 245 -14.28 22.69 -2.10
N SER A 246 -14.40 23.57 -1.12
CA SER A 246 -13.96 23.29 0.26
C SER A 246 -15.07 22.58 1.01
N ILE A 247 -14.80 21.36 1.45
CA ILE A 247 -15.77 20.49 2.08
C ILE A 247 -15.53 20.45 3.59
N ASN A 248 -16.61 20.60 4.33
CA ASN A 248 -16.65 20.53 5.79
C ASN A 248 -17.75 19.55 6.21
N ILE A 249 -17.39 18.53 6.99
CA ILE A 249 -18.32 17.52 7.50
C ILE A 249 -18.15 17.42 9.00
N GLU A 250 -19.24 17.64 9.76
CA GLU A 250 -19.24 17.50 11.20
C GLU A 250 -18.97 16.02 11.58
N LEU A 251 -18.06 15.75 12.50
CA LEU A 251 -17.76 14.39 12.96
C LEU A 251 -18.95 13.76 13.70
N SER A 252 -19.84 14.55 14.26
CA SER A 252 -21.13 14.07 14.81
C SER A 252 -22.03 13.47 13.71
N GLU A 253 -22.00 14.04 12.49
CA GLU A 253 -22.73 13.51 11.33
C GLU A 253 -22.08 12.20 10.87
N ILE A 254 -20.73 12.14 10.82
CA ILE A 254 -20.00 10.93 10.49
C ILE A 254 -20.30 9.81 11.48
N LYS A 255 -20.22 10.12 12.78
CA LYS A 255 -20.51 9.17 13.86
C LYS A 255 -21.91 8.55 13.75
N ASN A 256 -22.90 9.35 13.44
CA ASN A 256 -24.32 8.93 13.36
C ASN A 256 -24.75 8.50 11.94
N GLY A 257 -23.84 8.43 10.99
CA GLY A 257 -24.14 8.12 9.59
C GLY A 257 -24.64 6.70 9.29
N PRO A 258 -24.16 5.65 9.97
CA PRO A 258 -24.72 4.30 9.81
C PRO A 258 -26.18 4.21 10.26
N LYS A 259 -26.97 3.37 9.56
CA LYS A 259 -28.41 3.26 9.86
C LYS A 259 -28.75 2.65 11.22
N ASN A 260 -27.96 1.68 11.69
CA ASN A 260 -28.33 0.83 12.84
C ASN A 260 -27.29 0.88 13.97
N ARG A 261 -26.29 1.71 13.87
CA ARG A 261 -25.21 1.84 14.86
C ARG A 261 -24.55 3.22 14.78
N GLN A 262 -23.63 3.51 15.65
CA GLN A 262 -22.69 4.63 15.53
C GLN A 262 -21.32 4.11 15.11
N LEU A 263 -20.54 4.94 14.40
CA LEU A 263 -19.13 4.63 14.14
C LEU A 263 -18.31 4.79 15.44
N LEU A 264 -17.34 3.90 15.59
CA LEU A 264 -16.32 3.98 16.64
C LEU A 264 -15.28 5.02 16.26
N MET A 265 -15.43 6.25 16.73
CA MET A 265 -14.57 7.39 16.36
C MET A 265 -13.13 7.22 16.82
N GLN A 266 -12.86 6.36 17.78
CA GLN A 266 -11.50 5.97 18.21
C GLN A 266 -10.88 4.88 17.34
N ASP A 267 -11.60 4.37 16.32
CA ASP A 267 -11.17 3.20 15.54
C ASP A 267 -11.60 3.31 14.06
N ILE A 268 -11.43 4.50 13.49
CA ILE A 268 -11.71 4.75 12.06
C ILE A 268 -10.69 3.97 11.22
N ALA A 269 -11.19 3.09 10.35
CA ALA A 269 -10.38 2.18 9.56
C ALA A 269 -10.13 2.68 8.13
N GLY A 270 -10.94 3.60 7.64
CA GLY A 270 -10.70 4.13 6.30
C GLY A 270 -11.73 5.14 5.82
N MET A 271 -11.35 5.79 4.72
CA MET A 271 -12.21 6.72 4.01
C MET A 271 -12.16 6.41 2.51
N MET A 272 -13.23 6.71 1.81
CA MET A 272 -13.35 6.38 0.39
C MET A 272 -14.10 7.49 -0.34
N PHE A 273 -13.58 7.85 -1.51
CA PHE A 273 -14.24 8.69 -2.49
C PHE A 273 -14.66 7.83 -3.68
N TYR A 274 -15.93 7.84 -4.04
CA TYR A 274 -16.40 7.02 -5.13
C TYR A 274 -17.54 7.66 -5.91
N ALA A 275 -17.68 7.25 -7.15
CA ALA A 275 -18.76 7.63 -8.02
C ALA A 275 -19.49 6.40 -8.57
N MET A 276 -20.78 6.57 -8.83
CA MET A 276 -21.64 5.51 -9.35
C MET A 276 -22.34 5.98 -10.64
N ARG A 277 -22.61 5.02 -11.53
CA ARG A 277 -23.32 5.25 -12.80
C ARG A 277 -22.67 6.37 -13.64
N ILE A 278 -21.37 6.29 -13.77
CA ILE A 278 -20.54 7.28 -14.46
C ILE A 278 -20.81 7.21 -15.96
N LYS A 279 -21.47 8.22 -16.51
CA LYS A 279 -21.84 8.29 -17.93
C LYS A 279 -20.68 8.77 -18.81
N SER A 280 -19.87 9.70 -18.30
CA SER A 280 -18.69 10.26 -18.94
C SER A 280 -17.53 10.26 -17.95
N PRO A 281 -16.30 9.97 -18.37
CA PRO A 281 -15.13 10.11 -17.50
C PRO A 281 -15.04 11.54 -16.96
N PHE A 282 -14.47 11.70 -15.76
CA PHE A 282 -14.18 13.01 -15.17
C PHE A 282 -12.97 12.94 -14.25
N THR A 283 -12.34 14.09 -14.04
CA THR A 283 -11.12 14.23 -13.25
C THR A 283 -11.34 15.16 -12.07
N LEU A 284 -10.91 14.75 -10.90
CA LEU A 284 -10.90 15.55 -9.67
C LEU A 284 -9.47 15.64 -9.11
N TYR A 285 -9.20 16.72 -8.37
CA TYR A 285 -7.98 16.84 -7.56
C TYR A 285 -8.40 17.00 -6.12
N LEU A 286 -7.99 16.06 -5.28
CA LEU A 286 -8.28 16.03 -3.83
C LEU A 286 -7.06 16.53 -3.08
N ASP A 287 -7.27 17.37 -2.07
CA ASP A 287 -6.18 17.96 -1.34
C ASP A 287 -6.55 18.23 0.14
N ASN A 288 -5.53 18.38 0.98
CA ASN A 288 -5.61 18.92 2.33
C ASN A 288 -6.65 18.22 3.22
N ILE A 289 -6.61 16.89 3.28
CA ILE A 289 -7.51 16.12 4.15
C ILE A 289 -7.02 16.23 5.59
N ARG A 290 -7.83 16.79 6.47
CA ARG A 290 -7.48 17.00 7.89
C ARG A 290 -8.68 16.97 8.81
N LEU A 291 -8.42 16.77 10.09
CA LEU A 291 -9.39 17.04 11.15
C LEU A 291 -9.21 18.46 11.68
N GLY A 292 -10.31 19.06 12.14
CA GLY A 292 -10.34 20.39 12.72
C GLY A 292 -11.37 20.51 13.87
N ASP A 293 -11.32 21.63 14.55
CA ASP A 293 -12.25 22.00 15.62
C ASP A 293 -13.54 22.64 15.10
#